data_406a109c26f8def0d0593b238e618ced
#
_entry.id   406a109c26f8def0d0593b238e618ced
#
_cell.length_a   1.000
_cell.length_b   1.000
_cell.length_c   1.000
_cell.angle_alpha   90.00
_cell.angle_beta   90.00
_cell.angle_gamma   90.00
#
_symmetry.space_group_name_H-M   'P 1'
#
loop_
_entity.id
_entity.type
_entity.pdbx_description
1 polymer ?
#
loop_
_entity_poly.entity_id
_entity_poly.type
_entity_poly.pdbx_seq_one_letter_code
_entity_poly.pdbx_strand_id
1 'polypeptide(L)'
;MVRAEKMFASPLRTRVYVDGYNLYYGCLKSTPYKWLDLIVLFERCILPSSAPSSSELLPLAIKFFTAKILEKAARALDSVSSQARYHTALRKLYSDRIEIIEGYYSLIESKAKLVNSIDPATWPRDCQETLVWKLEEKQSDVNLALQAYHDAITNEVEQVVIVTNDTDIAPALSLIRSHTNVQIGLVVPARHQQRVPNSELAELAHWVRTHISLEELAIAQLPRVIPGRKPTMKPESWYARPDLLEQVLSLATPVRGSRGKAFKWMEEPNSHLNGKTPIELVETQAGAEQVIAYIERYRQYLANSKLP
;
A
#
# COMPACT_ATOMS: atom_id res chain seq x y z
N MET A 1 1.70 46.95 -24.81
CA MET A 1 2.18 45.82 -24.03
C MET A 1 0.99 44.89 -23.78
N VAL A 2 0.80 43.88 -24.62
CA VAL A 2 -0.26 42.87 -24.46
C VAL A 2 0.29 41.84 -23.47
N ARG A 3 -0.31 41.76 -22.28
CA ARG A 3 -0.06 40.65 -21.35
C ARG A 3 -0.50 39.36 -22.03
N ALA A 4 0.47 38.48 -22.35
CA ALA A 4 0.18 37.12 -22.72
C ALA A 4 -0.51 36.45 -21.54
N GLU A 5 -1.84 36.25 -21.63
CA GLU A 5 -2.55 35.34 -20.76
C GLU A 5 -1.94 33.94 -20.96
N LYS A 6 -1.28 33.43 -19.92
CA LYS A 6 -0.93 32.03 -19.87
C LYS A 6 -2.23 31.25 -19.95
N MET A 7 -2.58 30.75 -21.13
CA MET A 7 -3.61 29.73 -21.28
C MET A 7 -3.15 28.54 -20.41
N PHE A 8 -3.77 28.38 -19.24
CA PHE A 8 -3.61 27.17 -18.47
C PHE A 8 -4.19 26.04 -19.33
N ALA A 9 -3.33 25.11 -19.74
CA ALA A 9 -3.78 23.91 -20.42
C ALA A 9 -4.76 23.18 -19.49
N SER A 10 -5.84 22.64 -20.04
CA SER A 10 -6.80 21.83 -19.27
C SER A 10 -6.09 20.69 -18.56
N PRO A 11 -6.53 20.34 -17.35
CA PRO A 11 -5.99 19.17 -16.64
C PRO A 11 -6.14 17.91 -17.51
N LEU A 12 -5.13 17.06 -17.51
CA LEU A 12 -5.16 15.81 -18.26
C LEU A 12 -6.09 14.80 -17.56
N ARG A 13 -7.01 14.21 -18.31
CA ARG A 13 -7.85 13.10 -17.86
C ARG A 13 -6.98 11.89 -17.52
N THR A 14 -6.85 11.58 -16.23
CA THR A 14 -5.81 10.69 -15.71
C THR A 14 -6.41 9.46 -15.05
N ARG A 15 -5.83 8.29 -15.34
CA ARG A 15 -6.00 7.05 -14.58
C ARG A 15 -4.67 6.52 -14.09
N VAL A 16 -4.68 5.88 -12.92
CA VAL A 16 -3.51 5.30 -12.25
C VAL A 16 -3.69 3.78 -12.18
N TYR A 17 -2.73 3.05 -12.69
CA TYR A 17 -2.72 1.58 -12.77
C TYR A 17 -1.69 1.07 -11.79
N VAL A 18 -2.15 0.53 -10.67
CA VAL A 18 -1.31 0.14 -9.54
C VAL A 18 -1.09 -1.36 -9.52
N ASP A 19 0.14 -1.77 -9.75
CA ASP A 19 0.59 -3.12 -9.45
C ASP A 19 0.70 -3.29 -7.92
N GLY A 20 -0.28 -3.99 -7.36
CA GLY A 20 -0.39 -4.16 -5.91
C GLY A 20 0.73 -4.99 -5.32
N TYR A 21 1.28 -5.96 -6.06
CA TYR A 21 2.41 -6.77 -5.63
C TYR A 21 3.68 -5.93 -5.54
N ASN A 22 4.02 -5.22 -6.61
CA ASN A 22 5.17 -4.33 -6.64
C ASN A 22 5.06 -3.22 -5.59
N LEU A 23 3.87 -2.61 -5.41
CA LEU A 23 3.63 -1.60 -4.38
C LEU A 23 3.85 -2.19 -2.97
N TYR A 24 3.29 -3.37 -2.69
CA TYR A 24 3.44 -4.00 -1.37
C TYR A 24 4.90 -4.32 -1.07
N TYR A 25 5.58 -5.03 -1.96
CA TYR A 25 6.96 -5.48 -1.70
C TYR A 25 7.99 -4.35 -1.80
N GLY A 26 7.74 -3.36 -2.64
CA GLY A 26 8.63 -2.21 -2.81
C GLY A 26 8.52 -1.15 -1.71
N CYS A 27 7.29 -0.85 -1.28
CA CYS A 27 7.05 0.26 -0.35
C CYS A 27 6.48 -0.13 1.01
N LEU A 28 5.54 -1.10 1.07
CA LEU A 28 4.67 -1.28 2.23
C LEU A 28 5.11 -2.42 3.16
N LYS A 29 5.77 -3.44 2.62
CA LYS A 29 6.26 -4.58 3.41
C LYS A 29 7.19 -4.10 4.52
N SER A 30 6.99 -4.61 5.73
CA SER A 30 7.76 -4.25 6.92
C SER A 30 7.67 -2.77 7.32
N THR A 31 6.54 -2.10 6.96
CA THR A 31 6.21 -0.75 7.40
C THR A 31 4.86 -0.72 8.12
N PRO A 32 4.56 0.31 8.91
CA PRO A 32 3.23 0.52 9.49
C PRO A 32 2.22 1.13 8.50
N TYR A 33 2.63 1.38 7.24
CA TYR A 33 1.87 2.15 6.25
C TYR A 33 1.03 1.29 5.30
N LYS A 34 0.76 0.02 5.64
CA LYS A 34 -0.02 -0.91 4.79
C LYS A 34 -1.50 -0.51 4.65
N TRP A 35 -2.02 0.31 5.58
CA TRP A 35 -3.40 0.83 5.55
C TRP A 35 -3.50 2.09 4.68
N LEU A 36 -2.96 1.99 3.45
CA LEU A 36 -2.70 3.10 2.54
C LEU A 36 -3.97 3.62 1.87
N ASP A 37 -4.13 4.93 1.87
CA ASP A 37 -5.14 5.64 1.07
C ASP A 37 -4.56 5.97 -0.32
N LEU A 38 -4.93 5.15 -1.31
CA LEU A 38 -4.45 5.32 -2.68
C LEU A 38 -4.91 6.63 -3.31
N ILE A 39 -6.11 7.12 -2.98
CA ILE A 39 -6.61 8.39 -3.51
C ILE A 39 -5.77 9.54 -2.98
N VAL A 40 -5.58 9.61 -1.66
CA VAL A 40 -4.76 10.67 -1.04
C VAL A 40 -3.32 10.60 -1.54
N LEU A 41 -2.74 9.41 -1.69
CA LEU A 41 -1.39 9.24 -2.18
C LEU A 41 -1.22 9.85 -3.58
N PHE A 42 -2.10 9.50 -4.52
CA PHE A 42 -1.93 9.97 -5.90
C PHE A 42 -2.43 11.41 -6.09
N GLU A 43 -3.58 11.77 -5.55
CA GLU A 43 -4.20 13.06 -5.77
C GLU A 43 -3.47 14.21 -5.05
N ARG A 44 -2.94 13.96 -3.84
CA ARG A 44 -2.32 15.00 -3.02
C ARG A 44 -0.80 14.97 -2.96
N CYS A 45 -0.19 13.78 -3.14
CA CYS A 45 1.25 13.65 -2.98
C CYS A 45 1.97 13.47 -4.32
N ILE A 46 1.62 12.44 -5.10
CA ILE A 46 2.42 12.04 -6.27
C ILE A 46 2.16 12.95 -7.47
N LEU A 47 0.90 13.09 -7.92
CA LEU A 47 0.59 13.83 -9.13
C LEU A 47 0.98 15.31 -9.06
N PRO A 48 0.66 16.07 -7.98
CA PRO A 48 1.04 17.48 -7.88
C PRO A 48 2.55 17.72 -7.86
N SER A 49 3.34 16.74 -7.40
CA SER A 49 4.78 16.87 -7.22
C SER A 49 5.61 16.32 -8.39
N SER A 50 5.01 15.55 -9.30
CA SER A 50 5.75 14.76 -10.29
C SER A 50 5.25 14.93 -11.72
N ALA A 51 3.94 15.06 -11.94
CA ALA A 51 3.39 15.23 -13.27
C ALA A 51 3.72 16.64 -13.81
N PRO A 52 4.20 16.76 -15.05
CA PRO A 52 4.54 18.06 -15.64
C PRO A 52 3.30 18.92 -15.95
N SER A 53 2.14 18.30 -16.09
CA SER A 53 0.85 18.96 -16.32
C SER A 53 -0.09 18.65 -15.18
N SER A 54 -1.08 19.54 -14.95
CA SER A 54 -2.15 19.25 -13.99
C SER A 54 -2.93 18.01 -14.39
N SER A 55 -3.35 17.22 -13.42
CA SER A 55 -4.06 15.96 -13.61
C SER A 55 -5.46 16.02 -13.03
N GLU A 56 -6.45 15.54 -13.78
CA GLU A 56 -7.81 15.31 -13.31
C GLU A 56 -8.06 13.81 -13.20
N LEU A 57 -8.28 13.33 -11.99
CA LEU A 57 -8.60 11.93 -11.76
C LEU A 57 -10.04 11.62 -12.18
N LEU A 58 -10.19 10.72 -13.14
CA LEU A 58 -11.47 10.26 -13.66
C LEU A 58 -12.27 9.44 -12.62
N PRO A 59 -13.57 9.17 -12.82
CA PRO A 59 -14.25 8.08 -12.13
C PRO A 59 -13.50 6.76 -12.32
N LEU A 60 -13.43 5.94 -11.26
CA LEU A 60 -12.61 4.72 -11.21
C LEU A 60 -11.16 4.97 -11.65
N ALA A 61 -10.63 6.11 -11.20
CA ALA A 61 -9.30 6.56 -11.61
C ALA A 61 -8.17 5.65 -11.14
N ILE A 62 -8.31 5.01 -9.98
CA ILE A 62 -7.30 4.08 -9.46
C ILE A 62 -7.74 2.66 -9.80
N LYS A 63 -7.01 2.02 -10.70
CA LYS A 63 -7.15 0.59 -11.00
C LYS A 63 -6.08 -0.17 -10.23
N PHE A 64 -6.50 -0.89 -9.20
CA PHE A 64 -5.61 -1.61 -8.28
C PHE A 64 -5.60 -3.10 -8.61
N PHE A 65 -4.51 -3.55 -9.23
CA PHE A 65 -4.30 -4.93 -9.66
C PHE A 65 -3.65 -5.72 -8.53
N THR A 66 -4.25 -6.84 -8.15
CA THR A 66 -3.80 -7.64 -7.01
C THR A 66 -4.33 -9.06 -7.11
N ALA A 67 -3.87 -9.96 -6.22
CA ALA A 67 -4.43 -11.30 -6.08
C ALA A 67 -4.73 -11.61 -4.61
N LYS A 68 -5.78 -12.40 -4.37
CA LYS A 68 -6.12 -12.84 -3.00
C LYS A 68 -5.07 -13.79 -2.47
N ILE A 69 -4.55 -13.47 -1.28
CA ILE A 69 -3.58 -14.32 -0.59
C ILE A 69 -4.20 -15.70 -0.35
N LEU A 70 -3.48 -16.76 -0.74
CA LEU A 70 -3.85 -18.13 -0.42
C LEU A 70 -3.49 -18.42 1.05
N GLU A 71 -4.43 -18.94 1.82
CA GLU A 71 -4.22 -19.28 3.23
C GLU A 71 -3.04 -20.25 3.41
N LYS A 72 -2.92 -21.26 2.54
CA LYS A 72 -1.83 -22.25 2.55
C LYS A 72 -0.44 -21.66 2.28
N ALA A 73 -0.38 -20.47 1.67
CA ALA A 73 0.88 -19.77 1.35
C ALA A 73 1.08 -18.51 2.21
N ALA A 74 0.15 -18.20 3.10
CA ALA A 74 0.19 -17.03 3.95
C ALA A 74 1.31 -17.13 4.98
N ARG A 75 2.09 -16.04 5.14
CA ARG A 75 3.22 -16.01 6.09
C ARG A 75 2.78 -15.73 7.53
N ALA A 76 1.68 -14.98 7.72
CA ALA A 76 1.12 -14.66 9.02
C ALA A 76 -0.33 -15.13 9.08
N LEU A 77 -0.80 -15.52 10.26
CA LEU A 77 -2.15 -16.06 10.49
C LEU A 77 -3.27 -15.10 10.05
N ASP A 78 -3.02 -13.79 10.13
CA ASP A 78 -3.99 -12.77 9.76
C ASP A 78 -3.79 -12.19 8.35
N SER A 79 -2.85 -12.69 7.54
CA SER A 79 -2.55 -12.14 6.22
C SER A 79 -3.79 -12.06 5.33
N VAL A 80 -4.57 -13.14 5.23
CA VAL A 80 -5.79 -13.21 4.42
C VAL A 80 -6.86 -12.24 4.93
N SER A 81 -7.12 -12.26 6.24
CA SER A 81 -8.14 -11.39 6.84
C SER A 81 -7.76 -9.91 6.79
N SER A 82 -6.49 -9.60 6.94
CA SER A 82 -5.96 -8.23 6.87
C SER A 82 -6.06 -7.67 5.46
N GLN A 83 -5.70 -8.44 4.42
CA GLN A 83 -5.90 -8.05 3.03
C GLN A 83 -7.39 -7.85 2.72
N ALA A 84 -8.25 -8.77 3.14
CA ALA A 84 -9.70 -8.66 2.92
C ALA A 84 -10.30 -7.40 3.58
N ARG A 85 -9.83 -7.04 4.79
CA ARG A 85 -10.22 -5.77 5.45
C ARG A 85 -9.78 -4.56 4.65
N TYR A 86 -8.57 -4.56 4.12
CA TYR A 86 -8.05 -3.46 3.30
C TYR A 86 -8.87 -3.26 2.02
N HIS A 87 -9.12 -4.33 1.26
CA HIS A 87 -9.96 -4.26 0.06
C HIS A 87 -11.40 -3.80 0.40
N THR A 88 -11.95 -4.27 1.54
CA THR A 88 -13.26 -3.82 2.00
C THR A 88 -13.26 -2.33 2.37
N ALA A 89 -12.20 -1.83 2.99
CA ALA A 89 -12.07 -0.41 3.33
C ALA A 89 -12.04 0.46 2.07
N LEU A 90 -11.22 0.09 1.08
CA LEU A 90 -11.14 0.80 -0.19
C LEU A 90 -12.48 0.83 -0.92
N ARG A 91 -13.17 -0.33 -1.04
CA ARG A 91 -14.50 -0.41 -1.69
C ARG A 91 -15.57 0.41 -0.97
N LYS A 92 -15.50 0.53 0.37
CA LYS A 92 -16.47 1.32 1.14
C LYS A 92 -16.27 2.82 1.01
N LEU A 93 -15.03 3.28 0.97
CA LEU A 93 -14.71 4.70 0.90
C LEU A 93 -14.75 5.23 -0.53
N TYR A 94 -14.39 4.40 -1.50
CA TYR A 94 -14.05 4.84 -2.84
C TYR A 94 -14.66 3.94 -3.92
N SER A 95 -15.94 3.56 -3.76
CA SER A 95 -16.66 2.67 -4.70
C SER A 95 -16.74 3.21 -6.14
N ASP A 96 -16.68 4.53 -6.30
CA ASP A 96 -16.73 5.26 -7.57
C ASP A 96 -15.36 5.77 -8.04
N ARG A 97 -14.31 5.58 -7.24
CA ARG A 97 -12.96 6.10 -7.52
C ARG A 97 -11.88 5.03 -7.64
N ILE A 98 -12.09 3.86 -7.03
CA ILE A 98 -11.14 2.74 -7.02
C ILE A 98 -11.81 1.49 -7.57
N GLU A 99 -11.18 0.86 -8.55
CA GLU A 99 -11.52 -0.47 -9.03
C GLU A 99 -10.43 -1.45 -8.58
N ILE A 100 -10.83 -2.53 -7.89
CA ILE A 100 -9.90 -3.60 -7.49
C ILE A 100 -10.07 -4.76 -8.46
N ILE A 101 -9.03 -5.03 -9.25
CA ILE A 101 -8.99 -6.06 -10.28
C ILE A 101 -8.17 -7.21 -9.75
N GLU A 102 -8.83 -8.34 -9.56
CA GLU A 102 -8.23 -9.50 -8.91
C GLU A 102 -7.76 -10.53 -9.94
N GLY A 103 -6.45 -10.81 -9.96
CA GLY A 103 -5.88 -12.04 -10.48
C GLY A 103 -5.99 -13.16 -9.44
N TYR A 104 -5.17 -14.19 -9.57
CA TYR A 104 -5.16 -15.29 -8.61
C TYR A 104 -3.76 -15.86 -8.39
N TYR A 105 -3.55 -16.48 -7.23
CA TYR A 105 -2.36 -17.27 -6.96
C TYR A 105 -2.58 -18.74 -7.35
N SER A 106 -1.63 -19.31 -8.07
CA SER A 106 -1.51 -20.74 -8.34
C SER A 106 -0.43 -21.32 -7.43
N LEU A 107 -0.77 -22.36 -6.67
CA LEU A 107 0.18 -23.12 -5.85
C LEU A 107 0.20 -24.54 -6.35
N ILE A 108 1.28 -24.93 -7.02
CA ILE A 108 1.44 -26.24 -7.65
C ILE A 108 2.75 -26.91 -7.23
N GLU A 109 2.76 -28.23 -7.22
CA GLU A 109 4.02 -28.98 -7.17
C GLU A 109 4.74 -28.86 -8.51
N SER A 110 6.01 -28.53 -8.47
CA SER A 110 6.85 -28.36 -9.66
C SER A 110 8.23 -28.91 -9.41
N LYS A 111 8.87 -29.43 -10.46
CA LYS A 111 10.28 -29.78 -10.41
C LYS A 111 11.13 -28.53 -10.62
N ALA A 112 12.15 -28.36 -9.79
CA ALA A 112 13.13 -27.30 -9.92
C ALA A 112 14.55 -27.87 -9.81
N LYS A 113 15.50 -27.21 -10.49
CA LYS A 113 16.92 -27.55 -10.39
C LYS A 113 17.52 -26.95 -9.13
N LEU A 114 18.26 -27.77 -8.40
CA LEU A 114 19.07 -27.29 -7.26
C LEU A 114 20.31 -26.59 -7.79
N VAL A 115 20.59 -25.38 -7.26
CA VAL A 115 21.86 -24.71 -7.55
C VAL A 115 22.99 -25.53 -6.89
N ASN A 116 24.00 -25.91 -7.68
CA ASN A 116 25.18 -26.57 -7.14
C ASN A 116 26.00 -25.57 -6.34
N SER A 117 25.93 -25.66 -5.01
CA SER A 117 26.67 -24.74 -4.12
C SER A 117 28.17 -25.00 -4.07
N ILE A 118 28.63 -26.19 -4.50
CA ILE A 118 30.04 -26.58 -4.53
C ILE A 118 30.69 -26.07 -5.81
N ASP A 119 29.99 -26.21 -6.94
CA ASP A 119 30.42 -25.70 -8.24
C ASP A 119 29.27 -24.87 -8.88
N PRO A 120 29.21 -23.55 -8.62
CA PRO A 120 28.20 -22.67 -9.19
C PRO A 120 28.24 -22.53 -10.71
N ALA A 121 29.33 -22.96 -11.37
CA ALA A 121 29.46 -22.95 -12.82
C ALA A 121 28.78 -24.16 -13.48
N THR A 122 28.32 -25.14 -12.71
CA THR A 122 27.55 -26.28 -13.23
C THR A 122 26.29 -25.79 -13.96
N TRP A 123 26.11 -26.23 -15.21
CA TRP A 123 24.94 -25.86 -15.99
C TRP A 123 23.65 -26.33 -15.32
N PRO A 124 22.58 -25.52 -15.31
CA PRO A 124 21.28 -25.93 -14.70
C PRO A 124 20.75 -27.27 -15.19
N ARG A 125 20.96 -27.62 -16.47
CA ARG A 125 20.56 -28.94 -17.05
C ARG A 125 21.21 -30.12 -16.35
N ASP A 126 22.43 -29.94 -15.83
CA ASP A 126 23.24 -31.03 -15.23
C ASP A 126 23.06 -31.08 -13.70
N CYS A 127 22.29 -30.11 -13.11
CA CYS A 127 21.97 -30.08 -11.70
C CYS A 127 20.88 -31.09 -11.33
N GLN A 128 20.88 -31.51 -10.07
CA GLN A 128 19.86 -32.39 -9.51
C GLN A 128 18.48 -31.70 -9.49
N GLU A 129 17.41 -32.45 -9.79
CA GLU A 129 16.03 -31.99 -9.65
C GLU A 129 15.45 -32.32 -8.26
N THR A 130 14.62 -31.41 -7.75
CA THR A 130 13.80 -31.63 -6.56
C THR A 130 12.38 -31.16 -6.78
N LEU A 131 11.44 -31.67 -5.99
CA LEU A 131 10.07 -31.17 -5.95
C LEU A 131 9.99 -29.96 -5.03
N VAL A 132 9.34 -28.92 -5.52
CA VAL A 132 9.09 -27.68 -4.77
C VAL A 132 7.64 -27.24 -4.89
N TRP A 133 7.17 -26.54 -3.91
CA TRP A 133 5.93 -25.76 -4.04
C TRP A 133 6.22 -24.47 -4.78
N LYS A 134 5.66 -24.33 -5.99
CA LYS A 134 5.75 -23.11 -6.79
C LYS A 134 4.48 -22.29 -6.60
N LEU A 135 4.65 -21.09 -6.01
CA LEU A 135 3.61 -20.09 -5.90
C LEU A 135 3.80 -19.03 -6.97
N GLU A 136 2.82 -18.86 -7.84
CA GLU A 136 2.85 -17.87 -8.91
C GLU A 136 1.59 -17.01 -8.86
N GLU A 137 1.76 -15.71 -9.02
CA GLU A 137 0.66 -14.82 -9.31
C GLU A 137 0.33 -14.89 -10.81
N LYS A 138 -0.95 -14.87 -11.15
CA LYS A 138 -1.43 -14.98 -12.52
C LYS A 138 -2.42 -13.86 -12.84
N GLN A 139 -2.36 -13.37 -14.06
CA GLN A 139 -3.27 -12.40 -14.68
C GLN A 139 -3.11 -10.93 -14.25
N SER A 140 -2.48 -10.60 -13.12
CA SER A 140 -2.41 -9.20 -12.63
C SER A 140 -1.72 -8.30 -13.64
N ASP A 141 -0.51 -8.66 -14.10
CA ASP A 141 0.29 -7.86 -15.04
C ASP A 141 -0.36 -7.78 -16.42
N VAL A 142 -0.92 -8.91 -16.88
CA VAL A 142 -1.66 -8.96 -18.16
C VAL A 142 -2.91 -8.06 -18.09
N ASN A 143 -3.67 -8.10 -17.00
CA ASN A 143 -4.84 -7.25 -16.82
C ASN A 143 -4.44 -5.76 -16.77
N LEU A 144 -3.33 -5.42 -16.07
CA LEU A 144 -2.81 -4.08 -16.01
C LEU A 144 -2.41 -3.59 -17.40
N ALA A 145 -1.63 -4.38 -18.13
CA ALA A 145 -1.18 -4.06 -19.48
C ALA A 145 -2.34 -3.82 -20.44
N LEU A 146 -3.30 -4.75 -20.47
CA LEU A 146 -4.46 -4.68 -21.36
C LEU A 146 -5.35 -3.50 -21.04
N GLN A 147 -5.64 -3.22 -19.79
CA GLN A 147 -6.51 -2.10 -19.40
C GLN A 147 -5.85 -0.75 -19.65
N ALA A 148 -4.55 -0.60 -19.35
CA ALA A 148 -3.84 0.64 -19.64
C ALA A 148 -3.81 0.92 -21.15
N TYR A 149 -3.54 -0.10 -21.96
CA TYR A 149 -3.58 0.03 -23.41
C TYR A 149 -4.98 0.31 -23.94
N HIS A 150 -6.00 -0.40 -23.47
CA HIS A 150 -7.38 -0.20 -23.89
C HIS A 150 -7.84 1.24 -23.62
N ASP A 151 -7.67 1.73 -22.40
CA ASP A 151 -8.09 3.08 -22.02
C ASP A 151 -7.36 4.16 -22.85
N ALA A 152 -6.11 3.89 -23.22
CA ALA A 152 -5.34 4.81 -24.07
C ALA A 152 -5.83 4.85 -25.52
N ILE A 153 -6.09 3.69 -26.15
CA ILE A 153 -6.50 3.64 -27.57
C ILE A 153 -7.97 4.05 -27.78
N THR A 154 -8.81 3.92 -26.75
CA THR A 154 -10.22 4.37 -26.79
C THR A 154 -10.40 5.85 -26.46
N ASN A 155 -9.30 6.58 -26.23
CA ASN A 155 -9.30 8.01 -25.83
C ASN A 155 -10.08 8.29 -24.54
N GLU A 156 -10.18 7.31 -23.65
CA GLU A 156 -10.78 7.54 -22.33
C GLU A 156 -9.87 8.39 -21.45
N VAL A 157 -8.55 8.28 -21.63
CA VAL A 157 -7.53 8.97 -20.86
C VAL A 157 -6.62 9.81 -21.74
N GLU A 158 -6.04 10.86 -21.18
CA GLU A 158 -4.97 11.67 -21.75
C GLU A 158 -3.64 11.43 -21.04
N GLN A 159 -3.71 10.82 -19.84
CA GLN A 159 -2.54 10.38 -19.08
C GLN A 159 -2.81 9.02 -18.41
N VAL A 160 -1.90 8.07 -18.62
CA VAL A 160 -1.80 6.83 -17.86
C VAL A 160 -0.63 6.95 -16.88
N VAL A 161 -0.87 6.60 -15.61
CA VAL A 161 0.19 6.57 -14.59
C VAL A 161 0.37 5.12 -14.13
N ILE A 162 1.51 4.55 -14.44
CA ILE A 162 1.83 3.14 -14.16
C ILE A 162 2.68 3.06 -12.90
N VAL A 163 2.24 2.25 -11.95
CA VAL A 163 2.90 2.09 -10.65
C VAL A 163 3.47 0.68 -10.55
N THR A 164 4.64 0.50 -11.13
CA THR A 164 5.40 -0.75 -11.13
C THR A 164 6.88 -0.49 -11.44
N ASN A 165 7.72 -1.47 -11.28
CA ASN A 165 9.09 -1.52 -11.80
C ASN A 165 9.35 -2.85 -12.53
N ASP A 166 8.27 -3.55 -12.93
CA ASP A 166 8.31 -4.81 -13.65
C ASP A 166 8.29 -4.57 -15.15
N THR A 167 9.24 -5.17 -15.87
CA THR A 167 9.39 -5.01 -17.32
C THR A 167 8.33 -5.70 -18.14
N ASP A 168 7.54 -6.60 -17.55
CA ASP A 168 6.47 -7.29 -18.26
C ASP A 168 5.41 -6.33 -18.81
N ILE A 169 5.36 -5.09 -18.28
CA ILE A 169 4.48 -4.02 -18.78
C ILE A 169 5.08 -3.24 -19.98
N ALA A 170 6.39 -3.34 -20.25
CA ALA A 170 7.06 -2.54 -21.28
C ALA A 170 6.42 -2.66 -22.69
N PRO A 171 6.01 -3.86 -23.16
CA PRO A 171 5.33 -3.98 -24.44
C PRO A 171 4.05 -3.13 -24.55
N ALA A 172 3.24 -3.08 -23.49
CA ALA A 172 2.03 -2.27 -23.48
C ALA A 172 2.35 -0.76 -23.53
N LEU A 173 3.35 -0.31 -22.79
CA LEU A 173 3.80 1.08 -22.82
C LEU A 173 4.35 1.48 -24.18
N SER A 174 5.12 0.60 -24.84
CA SER A 174 5.60 0.80 -26.20
C SER A 174 4.46 0.98 -27.22
N LEU A 175 3.41 0.16 -27.11
CA LEU A 175 2.21 0.25 -27.94
C LEU A 175 1.43 1.56 -27.67
N ILE A 176 1.25 1.95 -26.41
CA ILE A 176 0.61 3.24 -26.06
C ILE A 176 1.38 4.38 -26.71
N ARG A 177 2.72 4.40 -26.54
CA ARG A 177 3.58 5.46 -27.06
C ARG A 177 3.57 5.55 -28.60
N SER A 178 3.47 4.40 -29.29
CA SER A 178 3.48 4.38 -30.75
C SER A 178 2.12 4.64 -31.40
N HIS A 179 1.02 4.34 -30.70
CA HIS A 179 -0.33 4.41 -31.29
C HIS A 179 -1.17 5.59 -30.77
N THR A 180 -0.72 6.28 -29.73
CA THR A 180 -1.50 7.35 -29.09
C THR A 180 -0.64 8.56 -28.74
N ASN A 181 -1.29 9.68 -28.39
CA ASN A 181 -0.64 10.86 -27.83
C ASN A 181 -0.78 10.90 -26.28
N VAL A 182 -1.16 9.79 -25.64
CA VAL A 182 -1.38 9.70 -24.21
C VAL A 182 -0.06 9.87 -23.46
N GLN A 183 -0.05 10.72 -22.45
CA GLN A 183 1.10 10.90 -21.55
C GLN A 183 1.29 9.64 -20.68
N ILE A 184 2.51 9.16 -20.58
CA ILE A 184 2.86 8.01 -19.73
C ILE A 184 3.66 8.53 -18.54
N GLY A 185 3.12 8.37 -17.33
CA GLY A 185 3.84 8.55 -16.09
C GLY A 185 4.27 7.20 -15.51
N LEU A 186 5.49 7.11 -15.02
CA LEU A 186 6.00 5.96 -14.30
C LEU A 186 6.26 6.33 -12.85
N VAL A 187 5.66 5.59 -11.92
CA VAL A 187 5.93 5.68 -10.48
C VAL A 187 6.56 4.38 -10.02
N VAL A 188 7.82 4.44 -9.62
CA VAL A 188 8.53 3.27 -9.10
C VAL A 188 8.13 3.04 -7.65
N PRO A 189 7.49 1.92 -7.31
CA PRO A 189 7.08 1.63 -5.95
C PRO A 189 8.30 1.12 -5.15
N ALA A 190 9.16 2.05 -4.78
CA ALA A 190 10.34 1.83 -3.97
C ALA A 190 10.45 2.93 -2.93
N ARG A 191 11.10 2.64 -1.80
CA ARG A 191 11.55 3.66 -0.85
C ARG A 191 12.84 4.30 -1.37
N HIS A 192 13.11 5.53 -0.93
CA HIS A 192 14.29 6.27 -1.37
C HIS A 192 15.57 5.41 -1.38
N GLN A 193 16.32 5.45 -2.48
CA GLN A 193 17.58 4.72 -2.71
C GLN A 193 17.53 3.18 -2.65
N GLN A 194 16.37 2.56 -2.57
CA GLN A 194 16.28 1.09 -2.51
C GLN A 194 16.24 0.39 -3.86
N ARG A 195 15.70 1.06 -4.87
CA ARG A 195 15.63 0.54 -6.24
C ARG A 195 15.85 1.68 -7.23
N VAL A 196 16.53 1.36 -8.32
CA VAL A 196 16.64 2.25 -9.47
C VAL A 196 15.46 1.96 -10.41
N PRO A 197 14.87 2.97 -11.06
CA PRO A 197 13.91 2.75 -12.14
C PRO A 197 14.52 1.83 -13.21
N ASN A 198 13.73 0.87 -13.70
CA ASN A 198 14.15 0.09 -14.84
C ASN A 198 14.32 1.02 -16.05
N SER A 199 15.47 0.92 -16.75
CA SER A 199 15.81 1.81 -17.86
C SER A 199 14.83 1.72 -19.02
N GLU A 200 14.38 0.52 -19.37
CA GLU A 200 13.41 0.28 -20.44
C GLU A 200 12.07 0.97 -20.15
N LEU A 201 11.55 0.85 -18.92
CA LEU A 201 10.32 1.54 -18.52
C LEU A 201 10.49 3.04 -18.46
N ALA A 202 11.64 3.51 -17.95
CA ALA A 202 11.94 4.95 -17.84
C ALA A 202 12.05 5.63 -19.21
N GLU A 203 12.61 4.97 -20.23
CA GLU A 203 12.71 5.46 -21.58
C GLU A 203 11.35 5.56 -22.31
N LEU A 204 10.39 4.69 -21.93
CA LEU A 204 9.04 4.73 -22.48
C LEU A 204 8.17 5.80 -21.80
N ALA A 205 8.48 6.19 -20.59
CA ALA A 205 7.72 7.18 -19.84
C ALA A 205 8.02 8.62 -20.26
N HIS A 206 7.04 9.52 -20.16
CA HIS A 206 7.21 10.95 -20.35
C HIS A 206 7.70 11.64 -19.08
N TRP A 207 7.40 11.07 -17.92
CA TRP A 207 7.93 11.49 -16.63
C TRP A 207 8.06 10.27 -15.70
N VAL A 208 9.01 10.35 -14.76
CA VAL A 208 9.34 9.26 -13.84
C VAL A 208 9.42 9.79 -12.42
N ARG A 209 8.67 9.17 -11.53
CA ARG A 209 8.82 9.29 -10.07
C ARG A 209 9.62 8.08 -9.57
N THR A 210 10.82 8.32 -9.09
CA THR A 210 11.79 7.26 -8.76
C THR A 210 11.51 6.51 -7.44
N HIS A 211 10.70 7.09 -6.56
CA HIS A 211 10.35 6.49 -5.25
C HIS A 211 9.12 7.15 -4.65
N ILE A 212 8.55 6.51 -3.64
CA ILE A 212 7.51 7.04 -2.76
C ILE A 212 8.14 7.23 -1.37
N SER A 213 8.06 8.44 -0.81
CA SER A 213 8.70 8.74 0.46
C SER A 213 7.91 8.19 1.65
N LEU A 214 8.58 8.06 2.81
CA LEU A 214 7.91 7.62 4.04
C LEU A 214 6.91 8.66 4.53
N GLU A 215 7.19 9.96 4.30
CA GLU A 215 6.30 11.07 4.63
C GLU A 215 5.02 11.00 3.80
N GLU A 216 5.12 10.74 2.50
CA GLU A 216 3.95 10.56 1.62
C GLU A 216 3.11 9.36 2.06
N LEU A 217 3.76 8.23 2.40
CA LEU A 217 3.07 7.06 2.92
C LEU A 217 2.39 7.34 4.28
N ALA A 218 3.03 8.13 5.15
CA ALA A 218 2.47 8.49 6.46
C ALA A 218 1.26 9.41 6.34
N ILE A 219 1.30 10.39 5.42
CA ILE A 219 0.18 11.30 5.13
C ILE A 219 -1.00 10.53 4.51
N ALA A 220 -0.72 9.60 3.60
CA ALA A 220 -1.72 8.86 2.86
C ALA A 220 -2.18 7.60 3.61
N GLN A 221 -2.75 7.76 4.80
CA GLN A 221 -3.32 6.63 5.56
C GLN A 221 -4.84 6.74 5.65
N LEU A 222 -5.53 5.62 5.45
CA LEU A 222 -6.97 5.52 5.67
C LEU A 222 -7.31 5.75 7.16
N PRO A 223 -8.51 6.28 7.48
CA PRO A 223 -9.00 6.31 8.85
C PRO A 223 -8.96 4.92 9.48
N ARG A 224 -8.59 4.83 10.76
CA ARG A 224 -8.53 3.54 11.47
C ARG A 224 -9.83 2.75 11.41
N VAL A 225 -10.95 3.44 11.52
CA VAL A 225 -12.30 2.87 11.47
C VAL A 225 -13.02 3.44 10.27
N ILE A 226 -13.37 2.59 9.33
CA ILE A 226 -14.26 2.93 8.21
C ILE A 226 -15.70 2.63 8.64
N PRO A 227 -16.57 3.63 8.72
CA PRO A 227 -17.95 3.45 9.18
C PRO A 227 -18.76 2.60 8.20
N GLY A 228 -19.93 2.15 8.67
CA GLY A 228 -20.89 1.37 7.91
C GLY A 228 -21.64 0.40 8.81
N ARG A 229 -22.59 -0.37 8.25
CA ARG A 229 -23.39 -1.35 9.00
C ARG A 229 -22.50 -2.33 9.81
N LYS A 230 -21.38 -2.74 9.23
CA LYS A 230 -20.29 -3.46 9.91
C LYS A 230 -19.02 -2.62 9.71
N PRO A 231 -18.52 -1.92 10.73
CA PRO A 231 -17.31 -1.11 10.61
C PRO A 231 -16.12 -1.96 10.18
N THR A 232 -15.25 -1.37 9.35
CA THR A 232 -13.99 -2.03 8.94
C THR A 232 -12.84 -1.31 9.63
N MET A 233 -11.97 -2.04 10.31
CA MET A 233 -10.91 -1.48 11.13
C MET A 233 -9.54 -1.86 10.59
N LYS A 234 -8.55 -0.94 10.74
CA LYS A 234 -7.14 -1.22 10.48
C LYS A 234 -6.71 -2.49 11.23
N PRO A 235 -6.06 -3.45 10.58
CA PRO A 235 -5.50 -4.62 11.26
C PRO A 235 -4.47 -4.23 12.31
N GLU A 236 -4.52 -4.85 13.49
CA GLU A 236 -3.57 -4.53 14.57
C GLU A 236 -2.13 -4.91 14.21
N SER A 237 -1.94 -5.97 13.43
CA SER A 237 -0.64 -6.39 12.88
C SER A 237 -0.01 -5.38 11.91
N TRP A 238 -0.74 -4.32 11.53
CA TRP A 238 -0.28 -3.29 10.60
C TRP A 238 0.19 -2.00 11.30
N TYR A 239 0.24 -1.99 12.62
CA TYR A 239 0.88 -0.91 13.39
C TYR A 239 2.41 -1.11 13.44
N ALA A 240 3.13 -0.07 13.85
CA ALA A 240 4.60 -0.10 13.90
C ALA A 240 5.13 -1.17 14.86
N ARG A 241 4.50 -1.28 16.04
CA ARG A 241 4.84 -2.24 17.11
C ARG A 241 3.56 -2.95 17.60
N PRO A 242 3.09 -3.98 16.84
CA PRO A 242 1.88 -4.73 17.20
C PRO A 242 1.99 -5.41 18.57
N ASP A 243 3.18 -5.82 18.95
CA ASP A 243 3.51 -6.41 20.25
C ASP A 243 3.25 -5.44 21.41
N LEU A 244 3.77 -4.23 21.32
CA LEU A 244 3.55 -3.18 22.33
C LEU A 244 2.10 -2.69 22.34
N LEU A 245 1.50 -2.57 21.17
CA LEU A 245 0.09 -2.22 21.02
C LEU A 245 -0.80 -3.22 21.77
N GLU A 246 -0.58 -4.53 21.57
CA GLU A 246 -1.33 -5.58 22.25
C GLU A 246 -1.13 -5.52 23.76
N GLN A 247 0.10 -5.35 24.22
CA GLN A 247 0.42 -5.22 25.64
C GLN A 247 -0.36 -4.06 26.30
N VAL A 248 -0.33 -2.88 25.69
CA VAL A 248 -1.02 -1.71 26.22
C VAL A 248 -2.54 -1.88 26.15
N LEU A 249 -3.08 -2.42 25.06
CA LEU A 249 -4.52 -2.66 24.93
C LEU A 249 -5.03 -3.68 25.95
N SER A 250 -4.28 -4.73 26.21
CA SER A 250 -4.64 -5.72 27.25
C SER A 250 -4.77 -5.09 28.65
N LEU A 251 -3.88 -4.15 28.96
CA LEU A 251 -3.94 -3.40 30.23
C LEU A 251 -5.02 -2.32 30.26
N ALA A 252 -5.26 -1.65 29.14
CA ALA A 252 -6.25 -0.55 29.06
C ALA A 252 -7.70 -1.06 28.97
N THR A 253 -7.94 -2.22 28.37
CA THR A 253 -9.29 -2.76 28.12
C THR A 253 -10.12 -2.92 29.41
N PRO A 254 -9.63 -3.51 30.50
CA PRO A 254 -10.38 -3.60 31.75
C PRO A 254 -10.72 -2.22 32.36
N VAL A 255 -9.83 -1.25 32.17
CA VAL A 255 -9.98 0.12 32.71
C VAL A 255 -11.02 0.91 31.91
N ARG A 256 -11.06 0.71 30.60
CA ARG A 256 -11.96 1.43 29.68
C ARG A 256 -13.27 0.68 29.39
N GLY A 257 -13.40 -0.55 29.87
CA GLY A 257 -14.60 -1.39 29.76
C GLY A 257 -14.73 -2.16 28.45
N SER A 258 -14.01 -1.81 27.38
CA SER A 258 -13.94 -2.60 26.16
C SER A 258 -12.70 -2.25 25.33
N ARG A 259 -12.27 -3.19 24.47
CA ARG A 259 -11.14 -2.98 23.55
C ARG A 259 -11.37 -1.79 22.61
N GLY A 260 -12.59 -1.60 22.11
CA GLY A 260 -12.92 -0.45 21.25
C GLY A 260 -12.81 0.89 21.96
N LYS A 261 -13.23 0.98 23.24
CA LYS A 261 -13.07 2.18 24.06
C LYS A 261 -11.60 2.40 24.43
N ALA A 262 -10.84 1.34 24.67
CA ALA A 262 -9.41 1.44 24.90
C ALA A 262 -8.68 1.99 23.66
N PHE A 263 -9.00 1.52 22.46
CA PHE A 263 -8.46 2.07 21.22
C PHE A 263 -8.81 3.54 21.02
N LYS A 264 -10.09 3.91 21.23
CA LYS A 264 -10.50 5.32 21.12
C LYS A 264 -9.69 6.22 22.05
N TRP A 265 -9.51 5.81 23.31
CA TRP A 265 -8.65 6.52 24.24
C TRP A 265 -7.20 6.60 23.78
N MET A 266 -6.66 5.58 23.14
CA MET A 266 -5.29 5.61 22.63
C MET A 266 -5.09 6.63 21.49
N GLU A 267 -6.15 7.03 20.83
CA GLU A 267 -6.11 8.05 19.76
C GLU A 267 -6.35 9.47 20.25
N GLU A 268 -6.69 9.65 21.53
CA GLU A 268 -6.95 10.96 22.12
C GLU A 268 -5.68 11.53 22.78
N PRO A 269 -5.34 12.82 22.57
CA PRO A 269 -4.25 13.47 23.28
C PRO A 269 -4.46 13.38 24.80
N ASN A 270 -3.40 13.08 25.55
CA ASN A 270 -3.47 12.90 26.99
C ASN A 270 -2.51 13.86 27.70
N SER A 271 -3.06 14.76 28.54
CA SER A 271 -2.28 15.73 29.30
C SER A 271 -1.23 15.10 30.21
N HIS A 272 -1.49 13.92 30.76
CA HIS A 272 -0.53 13.19 31.59
C HIS A 272 0.59 12.50 30.79
N LEU A 273 0.49 12.51 29.46
CA LEU A 273 1.48 12.00 28.51
C LEU A 273 2.07 13.14 27.66
N ASN A 274 2.20 14.34 28.26
CA ASN A 274 2.71 15.54 27.61
C ASN A 274 1.93 15.95 26.34
N GLY A 275 0.62 15.73 26.34
CA GLY A 275 -0.26 16.05 25.22
C GLY A 275 -0.17 15.08 24.03
N LYS A 276 0.70 14.07 24.10
CA LYS A 276 0.80 13.03 23.05
C LYS A 276 -0.34 12.02 23.18
N THR A 277 -0.66 11.38 22.07
CA THR A 277 -1.58 10.25 22.07
C THR A 277 -0.86 8.98 22.53
N PRO A 278 -1.49 8.11 23.33
CA PRO A 278 -0.90 6.82 23.67
C PRO A 278 -0.46 6.00 22.46
N ILE A 279 -1.19 6.07 21.33
CA ILE A 279 -0.89 5.30 20.13
C ILE A 279 0.41 5.75 19.45
N GLU A 280 0.76 7.04 19.49
CA GLU A 280 2.05 7.54 19.03
C GLU A 280 3.19 7.05 19.93
N LEU A 281 2.96 7.01 21.23
CA LEU A 281 3.97 6.59 22.19
C LEU A 281 4.31 5.11 22.08
N VAL A 282 3.33 4.22 21.78
CA VAL A 282 3.57 2.77 21.66
C VAL A 282 4.34 2.36 20.40
N GLU A 283 4.74 3.30 19.56
CA GLU A 283 5.68 3.04 18.45
C GLU A 283 7.09 2.74 18.96
N THR A 284 7.41 3.07 20.21
CA THR A 284 8.71 2.83 20.83
C THR A 284 8.55 2.09 22.18
N GLN A 285 9.58 1.33 22.57
CA GLN A 285 9.60 0.62 23.86
C GLN A 285 9.46 1.60 25.03
N ALA A 286 10.25 2.67 25.06
CA ALA A 286 10.21 3.68 26.12
C ALA A 286 8.85 4.40 26.20
N GLY A 287 8.24 4.69 25.07
CA GLY A 287 6.91 5.28 25.04
C GLY A 287 5.81 4.33 25.52
N ALA A 288 5.88 3.05 25.16
CA ALA A 288 4.96 2.03 25.66
C ALA A 288 5.07 1.90 27.20
N GLU A 289 6.28 1.89 27.75
CA GLU A 289 6.52 1.86 29.21
C GLU A 289 5.89 3.08 29.91
N GLN A 290 5.97 4.29 29.32
CA GLN A 290 5.31 5.49 29.85
C GLN A 290 3.78 5.31 29.90
N VAL A 291 3.19 4.77 28.83
CA VAL A 291 1.74 4.52 28.73
C VAL A 291 1.32 3.45 29.74
N ILE A 292 2.08 2.36 29.89
CA ILE A 292 1.83 1.31 30.86
C ILE A 292 1.86 1.86 32.28
N ALA A 293 2.91 2.60 32.64
CA ALA A 293 3.04 3.21 33.96
C ALA A 293 1.89 4.20 34.27
N TYR A 294 1.39 4.92 33.25
CA TYR A 294 0.19 5.75 33.40
C TYR A 294 -1.06 4.92 33.70
N ILE A 295 -1.29 3.82 32.94
CA ILE A 295 -2.45 2.95 33.16
C ILE A 295 -2.42 2.32 34.56
N GLU A 296 -1.24 1.86 35.03
CA GLU A 296 -1.07 1.27 36.33
C GLU A 296 -1.37 2.25 37.47
N ARG A 297 -0.84 3.49 37.39
CA ARG A 297 -1.16 4.55 38.35
C ARG A 297 -2.64 4.87 38.38
N TYR A 298 -3.29 4.93 37.22
CA TYR A 298 -4.73 5.16 37.13
C TYR A 298 -5.55 4.01 37.73
N ARG A 299 -5.12 2.76 37.56
CA ARG A 299 -5.74 1.58 38.21
C ARG A 299 -5.63 1.65 39.73
N GLN A 300 -4.48 2.01 40.25
CA GLN A 300 -4.27 2.21 41.69
C GLN A 300 -5.18 3.32 42.26
N TYR A 301 -5.28 4.44 41.55
CA TYR A 301 -6.18 5.52 41.91
C TYR A 301 -7.65 5.04 41.99
N LEU A 302 -8.13 4.29 40.99
CA LEU A 302 -9.48 3.73 40.99
C LEU A 302 -9.72 2.70 42.10
N ALA A 303 -8.72 1.93 42.44
CA ALA A 303 -8.80 0.97 43.56
C ALA A 303 -8.92 1.72 44.91
N ASN A 304 -8.11 2.75 45.10
CA ASN A 304 -8.12 3.55 46.33
C ASN A 304 -9.38 4.44 46.46
N SER A 305 -9.96 4.88 45.36
CA SER A 305 -11.20 5.66 45.37
C SER A 305 -12.48 4.85 45.59
N LYS A 306 -12.38 3.54 45.57
CA LYS A 306 -13.48 2.60 45.85
C LYS A 306 -13.45 2.03 47.30
N LEU A 307 -12.43 2.39 48.07
CA LEU A 307 -12.40 2.10 49.51
C LEU A 307 -13.30 3.09 50.24
N PRO A 308 -14.25 2.66 51.11
CA PRO A 308 -15.20 3.52 51.80
C PRO A 308 -14.52 4.50 52.75
#